data_d2793872a9d0f8ff2459f3b2ef1a34bc
#
_entry.id   d2793872a9d0f8ff2459f3b2ef1a34bc
#
_cell.length_a   1.000
_cell.length_b   1.000
_cell.length_c   1.000
_cell.angle_alpha   90.00
_cell.angle_beta   90.00
_cell.angle_gamma   90.00
#
_symmetry.space_group_name_H-M   'P 1'
#
loop_
_entity.id
_entity.type
_entity.pdbx_description
1 polymer ?
#
loop_
_entity_poly.entity_id
_entity_poly.type
_entity_poly.pdbx_seq_one_letter_code
_entity_poly.pdbx_strand_id
1 'polypeptide(L)'
;MLNKRLKSCFSVVIALTLVLINISVVKAGIASSTYVQHNIGSYTYYDRAVVHTSSGTAWGTTEIYTSGYTNVPVGYMGALAQLLRADGAICKSTSFRYNTTSTSALAVSTDTHSTSTSYTSFGLTAYYNGSSYTNYITTTTPSLSLSSSLLAATLEAPAVGLAENENGQTYGSAFVGAITGEMPDLVKAVTTDGKVGYLNVKDLLLDTPATPEEAIALSAYSEANSVIPVYAEDGTTVVGAFKLVTNVE
;
A
#
# COMPACT_ATOMS: atom_id res chain seq x y z
N MET A 1 50.85 38.07 67.01
CA MET A 1 51.14 37.67 65.61
C MET A 1 50.09 36.70 65.13
N LEU A 2 49.21 37.14 64.30
CA LEU A 2 47.94 36.47 64.04
C LEU A 2 47.94 35.86 62.61
N ASN A 3 48.01 34.55 62.54
CA ASN A 3 47.91 33.84 61.25
C ASN A 3 46.42 33.67 60.85
N LYS A 4 45.97 34.44 59.90
CA LYS A 4 44.68 34.24 59.30
C LYS A 4 44.80 33.13 58.24
N ARG A 5 44.21 31.98 58.53
CA ARG A 5 44.01 30.93 57.52
C ARG A 5 42.84 31.30 56.63
N LEU A 6 43.14 31.55 55.39
CA LEU A 6 42.15 31.76 54.33
C LEU A 6 41.53 30.41 54.00
N LYS A 7 40.25 30.21 54.28
CA LYS A 7 39.49 29.06 53.88
C LYS A 7 38.99 29.34 52.46
N SER A 8 39.62 28.67 51.50
CA SER A 8 39.13 28.64 50.10
C SER A 8 37.88 27.75 50.02
N CYS A 9 36.74 28.38 49.82
CA CYS A 9 35.52 27.65 49.43
C CYS A 9 35.60 27.25 47.94
N PHE A 10 35.83 25.99 47.69
CA PHE A 10 35.68 25.42 46.34
C PHE A 10 34.17 25.23 46.10
N SER A 11 33.58 26.16 45.38
CA SER A 11 32.24 25.97 44.86
C SER A 11 32.32 25.06 43.62
N VAL A 12 31.92 23.81 43.79
CA VAL A 12 31.69 22.89 42.68
C VAL A 12 30.37 23.29 42.02
N VAL A 13 30.48 23.98 40.90
CA VAL A 13 29.31 24.22 40.01
C VAL A 13 29.09 22.93 39.22
N ILE A 14 28.12 22.15 39.62
CA ILE A 14 27.62 21.03 38.86
C ILE A 14 26.78 21.65 37.73
N ALA A 15 27.36 21.80 36.55
CA ALA A 15 26.61 22.11 35.32
C ALA A 15 25.79 20.88 34.97
N LEU A 16 24.51 20.90 35.33
CA LEU A 16 23.53 19.91 34.86
C LEU A 16 23.24 20.21 33.40
N THR A 17 24.01 19.60 32.49
CA THR A 17 23.69 19.60 31.05
C THR A 17 22.41 18.81 30.85
N LEU A 18 21.29 19.52 30.75
CA LEU A 18 20.03 18.95 30.31
C LEU A 18 20.18 18.55 28.82
N VAL A 19 20.50 17.29 28.56
CA VAL A 19 20.43 16.73 27.23
C VAL A 19 18.95 16.63 26.88
N LEU A 20 18.45 17.62 26.16
CA LEU A 20 17.13 17.55 25.53
C LEU A 20 17.20 16.45 24.46
N ILE A 21 16.89 15.24 24.84
CA ILE A 21 16.63 14.17 23.89
C ILE A 21 15.34 14.59 23.18
N ASN A 22 15.47 15.09 21.95
CA ASN A 22 14.32 15.28 21.08
C ASN A 22 13.78 13.89 20.75
N ILE A 23 12.90 13.37 21.59
CA ILE A 23 12.10 12.20 21.28
C ILE A 23 11.11 12.67 20.22
N SER A 24 11.45 12.44 18.96
CA SER A 24 10.49 12.58 17.88
C SER A 24 9.41 11.53 18.12
N VAL A 25 8.30 11.95 18.72
CA VAL A 25 7.11 11.11 18.83
C VAL A 25 6.60 10.91 17.41
N VAL A 26 6.92 9.77 16.83
CA VAL A 26 6.35 9.36 15.54
C VAL A 26 4.86 9.13 15.78
N LYS A 27 4.06 10.10 15.35
CA LYS A 27 2.61 10.06 15.52
C LYS A 27 2.03 9.05 14.53
N ALA A 28 1.21 8.14 14.99
CA ALA A 28 0.38 7.31 14.11
C ALA A 28 -0.55 8.22 13.28
N GLY A 29 -0.65 7.95 11.98
CA GLY A 29 -1.49 8.69 11.05
C GLY A 29 -2.32 7.74 10.19
N ILE A 30 -3.46 8.24 9.73
CA ILE A 30 -4.36 7.53 8.82
C ILE A 30 -4.85 8.55 7.78
N ALA A 31 -4.79 8.16 6.50
CA ALA A 31 -5.45 8.89 5.42
C ALA A 31 -6.24 7.90 4.55
N SER A 32 -7.46 8.28 4.19
CA SER A 32 -8.36 7.43 3.40
C SER A 32 -8.76 8.13 2.10
N SER A 33 -8.98 7.35 1.07
CA SER A 33 -9.70 7.82 -0.11
C SER A 33 -11.20 7.97 0.20
N THR A 34 -11.93 8.58 -0.70
CA THR A 34 -13.40 8.59 -0.64
C THR A 34 -13.95 7.20 -0.91
N TYR A 35 -15.08 6.87 -0.31
CA TYR A 35 -15.81 5.66 -0.66
C TYR A 35 -16.40 5.78 -2.06
N VAL A 36 -16.28 4.69 -2.83
CA VAL A 36 -16.94 4.53 -4.13
C VAL A 36 -18.04 3.48 -3.97
N GLN A 37 -19.21 3.76 -4.54
CA GLN A 37 -20.35 2.84 -4.49
C GLN A 37 -20.43 2.03 -5.78
N HIS A 38 -20.67 0.72 -5.66
CA HIS A 38 -20.91 -0.20 -6.75
C HIS A 38 -22.18 -1.00 -6.51
N ASN A 39 -23.07 -1.05 -7.51
CA ASN A 39 -24.30 -1.86 -7.48
C ASN A 39 -24.06 -3.10 -8.35
N ILE A 40 -23.89 -4.26 -7.71
CA ILE A 40 -23.51 -5.51 -8.37
C ILE A 40 -24.51 -6.61 -7.99
N GLY A 41 -25.25 -7.10 -8.98
CA GLY A 41 -26.34 -8.05 -8.74
C GLY A 41 -27.38 -7.47 -7.80
N SER A 42 -27.64 -8.16 -6.69
CA SER A 42 -28.58 -7.72 -5.66
C SER A 42 -27.92 -6.97 -4.50
N TYR A 43 -26.61 -6.69 -4.56
CA TYR A 43 -25.86 -6.06 -3.48
C TYR A 43 -25.34 -4.68 -3.88
N THR A 44 -25.25 -3.80 -2.88
CA THR A 44 -24.59 -2.51 -3.00
C THR A 44 -23.35 -2.55 -2.12
N TYR A 45 -22.18 -2.34 -2.74
CA TYR A 45 -20.86 -2.34 -2.09
C TYR A 45 -20.32 -0.92 -2.02
N TYR A 46 -19.48 -0.69 -1.03
CA TYR A 46 -18.66 0.50 -0.89
C TYR A 46 -17.22 0.08 -0.69
N ASP A 47 -16.30 0.67 -1.42
CA ASP A 47 -14.88 0.44 -1.23
C ASP A 47 -14.08 1.72 -1.08
N ARG A 48 -12.91 1.60 -0.49
CA ARG A 48 -11.90 2.66 -0.41
C ARG A 48 -10.51 2.08 -0.16
N ALA A 49 -9.50 2.90 -0.42
CA ALA A 49 -8.15 2.66 0.08
C ALA A 49 -7.88 3.45 1.36
N VAL A 50 -7.00 2.94 2.19
CA VAL A 50 -6.51 3.59 3.42
C VAL A 50 -5.00 3.42 3.47
N VAL A 51 -4.26 4.50 3.79
CA VAL A 51 -2.85 4.43 4.14
C VAL A 51 -2.69 4.73 5.62
N HIS A 52 -1.88 3.94 6.30
CA HIS A 52 -1.58 4.05 7.72
C HIS A 52 -0.10 4.32 7.93
N THR A 53 0.23 5.06 8.98
CA THR A 53 1.60 5.17 9.48
C THR A 53 1.64 4.96 10.98
N SER A 54 2.66 4.23 11.45
CA SER A 54 2.94 4.07 12.88
C SER A 54 4.40 3.69 13.08
N SER A 55 5.03 4.25 14.09
CA SER A 55 6.40 3.88 14.50
C SER A 55 7.44 3.90 13.36
N GLY A 56 7.33 4.87 12.43
CA GLY A 56 8.24 5.01 11.30
C GLY A 56 8.02 4.04 10.14
N THR A 57 6.89 3.34 10.13
CA THR A 57 6.47 2.44 9.06
C THR A 57 5.13 2.86 8.48
N ALA A 58 4.82 2.41 7.27
CA ALA A 58 3.53 2.60 6.62
C ALA A 58 3.01 1.29 6.05
N TRP A 59 1.69 1.15 5.92
CA TRP A 59 1.01 0.08 5.21
C TRP A 59 -0.26 0.58 4.55
N GLY A 60 -0.70 -0.12 3.51
CA GLY A 60 -1.93 0.16 2.78
C GLY A 60 -3.01 -0.87 3.11
N THR A 61 -4.26 -0.43 3.11
CA THR A 61 -5.44 -1.30 3.29
C THR A 61 -6.45 -0.99 2.20
N THR A 62 -7.08 -2.02 1.65
CA THR A 62 -8.28 -1.91 0.82
C THR A 62 -9.46 -2.43 1.63
N GLU A 63 -10.48 -1.60 1.80
CA GLU A 63 -11.67 -1.91 2.57
C GLU A 63 -12.89 -2.00 1.68
N ILE A 64 -13.71 -3.02 1.89
CA ILE A 64 -15.03 -3.20 1.26
C ILE A 64 -16.05 -3.40 2.38
N TYR A 65 -17.24 -2.80 2.23
CA TYR A 65 -18.41 -3.18 3.01
C TYR A 65 -19.68 -3.11 2.15
N THR A 66 -20.71 -3.82 2.58
CA THR A 66 -22.03 -3.80 1.93
C THR A 66 -22.96 -2.80 2.57
N SER A 67 -23.88 -2.24 1.78
CA SER A 67 -24.95 -1.38 2.30
C SER A 67 -25.78 -2.12 3.32
N GLY A 68 -26.07 -1.45 4.44
CA GLY A 68 -26.85 -2.03 5.55
C GLY A 68 -26.19 -3.23 6.23
N TYR A 69 -24.88 -3.44 6.02
CA TYR A 69 -24.12 -4.58 6.56
C TYR A 69 -24.74 -5.94 6.21
N THR A 70 -25.29 -6.05 5.00
CA THR A 70 -25.86 -7.30 4.48
C THR A 70 -24.74 -8.29 4.14
N ASN A 71 -24.77 -9.47 4.71
CA ASN A 71 -23.78 -10.50 4.39
C ASN A 71 -23.92 -10.98 2.95
N VAL A 72 -22.78 -11.14 2.27
CA VAL A 72 -22.67 -11.79 0.96
C VAL A 72 -22.08 -13.18 1.10
N PRO A 73 -22.36 -14.10 0.16
CA PRO A 73 -21.78 -15.45 0.18
C PRO A 73 -20.25 -15.45 0.08
N VAL A 74 -19.64 -16.59 0.39
CA VAL A 74 -18.21 -16.86 0.22
C VAL A 74 -17.78 -16.55 -1.22
N GLY A 75 -16.62 -15.89 -1.38
CA GLY A 75 -16.03 -15.55 -2.66
C GLY A 75 -16.66 -14.36 -3.39
N TYR A 76 -17.75 -13.76 -2.89
CA TYR A 76 -18.45 -12.65 -3.60
C TYR A 76 -17.70 -11.32 -3.57
N MET A 77 -16.82 -11.12 -2.60
CA MET A 77 -15.97 -9.93 -2.48
C MET A 77 -14.50 -10.32 -2.54
N GLY A 78 -13.74 -9.64 -3.37
CA GLY A 78 -12.29 -9.75 -3.43
C GLY A 78 -11.62 -8.38 -3.32
N ALA A 79 -10.47 -8.32 -2.70
CA ALA A 79 -9.66 -7.13 -2.60
C ALA A 79 -8.17 -7.45 -2.73
N LEU A 80 -7.42 -6.47 -3.26
CA LEU A 80 -5.97 -6.40 -3.32
C LEU A 80 -5.56 -5.01 -2.83
N ALA A 81 -4.58 -4.93 -1.93
CA ALA A 81 -4.07 -3.67 -1.42
C ALA A 81 -2.65 -3.41 -1.94
N GLN A 82 -2.35 -2.14 -2.27
CA GLN A 82 -1.04 -1.69 -2.69
C GLN A 82 -0.60 -0.46 -1.91
N LEU A 83 0.67 -0.46 -1.53
CA LEU A 83 1.36 0.68 -0.91
C LEU A 83 2.39 1.22 -1.89
N LEU A 84 2.33 2.52 -2.16
CA LEU A 84 3.23 3.22 -3.07
C LEU A 84 4.11 4.19 -2.29
N ARG A 85 5.36 4.31 -2.73
CA ARG A 85 6.28 5.34 -2.29
C ARG A 85 5.96 6.68 -2.96
N ALA A 86 6.59 7.76 -2.47
CA ALA A 86 6.47 9.11 -3.02
C ALA A 86 6.76 9.20 -4.54
N ASP A 87 7.63 8.34 -5.07
CA ASP A 87 7.99 8.28 -6.49
C ASP A 87 7.01 7.45 -7.35
N GLY A 88 5.89 7.02 -6.78
CA GLY A 88 4.84 6.25 -7.44
C GLY A 88 5.16 4.78 -7.68
N ALA A 89 6.27 4.27 -7.13
CA ALA A 89 6.60 2.85 -7.24
C ALA A 89 5.84 2.03 -6.18
N ILE A 90 5.26 0.90 -6.58
CA ILE A 90 4.69 -0.08 -5.66
C ILE A 90 5.84 -0.65 -4.83
N CYS A 91 5.75 -0.52 -3.50
CA CYS A 91 6.74 -1.08 -2.58
C CYS A 91 6.20 -2.27 -1.79
N LYS A 92 4.88 -2.37 -1.65
CA LYS A 92 4.18 -3.54 -1.10
C LYS A 92 2.88 -3.76 -1.84
N SER A 93 2.54 -5.03 -2.06
CA SER A 93 1.25 -5.45 -2.63
C SER A 93 0.83 -6.77 -2.01
N THR A 94 -0.47 -6.94 -1.82
CA THR A 94 -1.04 -8.27 -1.60
C THR A 94 -1.35 -8.93 -2.95
N SER A 95 -1.59 -10.23 -2.95
CA SER A 95 -2.43 -10.86 -3.99
C SER A 95 -3.91 -10.54 -3.74
N PHE A 96 -4.78 -10.88 -4.70
CA PHE A 96 -6.22 -10.85 -4.44
C PHE A 96 -6.59 -11.82 -3.31
N ARG A 97 -7.43 -11.33 -2.40
CA ARG A 97 -8.04 -12.08 -1.31
C ARG A 97 -9.54 -11.97 -1.40
N TYR A 98 -10.20 -13.11 -1.33
CA TYR A 98 -11.65 -13.19 -1.36
C TYR A 98 -12.19 -13.59 0.00
N ASN A 99 -13.42 -13.16 0.33
CA ASN A 99 -14.03 -13.51 1.60
C ASN A 99 -14.25 -15.03 1.70
N THR A 100 -13.69 -15.65 2.74
CA THR A 100 -13.77 -17.11 3.00
C THR A 100 -14.97 -17.50 3.84
N THR A 101 -15.71 -16.55 4.35
CA THR A 101 -16.94 -16.72 5.12
C THR A 101 -18.02 -15.79 4.59
N SER A 102 -19.30 -16.09 4.89
CA SER A 102 -20.38 -15.15 4.64
C SER A 102 -20.21 -13.92 5.53
N THR A 103 -20.03 -12.76 4.93
CA THR A 103 -19.70 -11.51 5.65
C THR A 103 -20.19 -10.28 4.92
N SER A 104 -20.31 -9.17 5.64
CA SER A 104 -20.67 -7.85 5.10
C SER A 104 -19.48 -6.93 4.89
N ALA A 105 -18.26 -7.38 5.23
CA ALA A 105 -17.06 -6.56 5.10
C ALA A 105 -15.84 -7.43 4.77
N LEU A 106 -14.89 -6.85 4.04
CA LEU A 106 -13.57 -7.41 3.75
C LEU A 106 -12.53 -6.29 3.85
N ALA A 107 -11.46 -6.52 4.58
CA ALA A 107 -10.30 -5.64 4.61
C ALA A 107 -9.04 -6.44 4.31
N VAL A 108 -8.21 -5.94 3.41
CA VAL A 108 -6.95 -6.56 3.00
C VAL A 108 -5.83 -5.55 3.17
N SER A 109 -4.78 -5.91 3.90
CA SER A 109 -3.68 -5.00 4.23
C SER A 109 -2.34 -5.51 3.72
N THR A 110 -1.46 -4.59 3.30
CA THR A 110 -0.08 -4.90 2.97
C THR A 110 0.76 -5.08 4.22
N ASP A 111 1.96 -5.66 4.06
CA ASP A 111 3.03 -5.52 5.06
C ASP A 111 3.47 -4.07 5.18
N THR A 112 4.21 -3.78 6.27
CA THR A 112 4.79 -2.47 6.51
C THR A 112 6.02 -2.19 5.63
N HIS A 113 6.27 -0.91 5.36
CA HIS A 113 7.44 -0.40 4.65
C HIS A 113 7.92 0.92 5.28
N SER A 114 9.23 1.23 5.21
CA SER A 114 9.83 2.34 5.97
C SER A 114 10.86 3.18 5.19
N THR A 115 11.15 2.88 3.91
CA THR A 115 12.28 3.51 3.18
C THR A 115 11.90 4.78 2.42
N SER A 116 10.64 5.22 2.44
CA SER A 116 10.19 6.47 1.80
C SER A 116 9.79 7.49 2.85
N THR A 117 9.83 8.76 2.48
CA THR A 117 9.40 9.87 3.34
C THR A 117 7.89 9.98 3.43
N SER A 118 7.17 9.56 2.40
CA SER A 118 5.72 9.54 2.35
C SER A 118 5.19 8.37 1.51
N TYR A 119 3.92 8.04 1.75
CA TYR A 119 3.24 6.93 1.10
C TYR A 119 1.81 7.30 0.71
N THR A 120 1.34 6.63 -0.33
CA THR A 120 -0.07 6.56 -0.73
C THR A 120 -0.49 5.11 -0.84
N SER A 121 -1.79 4.85 -0.80
CA SER A 121 -2.36 3.53 -1.03
C SER A 121 -3.48 3.62 -2.06
N PHE A 122 -3.62 2.58 -2.84
CA PHE A 122 -4.84 2.26 -3.59
C PHE A 122 -4.99 0.74 -3.61
N GLY A 123 -6.10 0.26 -4.13
CA GLY A 123 -6.33 -1.16 -4.27
C GLY A 123 -7.21 -1.49 -5.46
N LEU A 124 -7.37 -2.77 -5.66
CA LEU A 124 -8.34 -3.31 -6.61
C LEU A 124 -9.39 -4.09 -5.83
N THR A 125 -10.61 -4.04 -6.32
CA THR A 125 -11.74 -4.79 -5.76
C THR A 125 -12.39 -5.62 -6.84
N ALA A 126 -12.95 -6.77 -6.48
CA ALA A 126 -13.61 -7.70 -7.37
C ALA A 126 -14.94 -8.13 -6.74
N TYR A 127 -16.01 -8.06 -7.51
CA TYR A 127 -17.35 -8.38 -7.04
C TYR A 127 -18.03 -9.37 -7.99
N TYR A 128 -18.57 -10.46 -7.43
CA TYR A 128 -19.30 -11.46 -8.16
C TYR A 128 -20.77 -11.05 -8.31
N ASN A 129 -21.26 -11.03 -9.56
CA ASN A 129 -22.62 -10.60 -9.89
C ASN A 129 -23.63 -11.76 -10.00
N GLY A 130 -23.19 -13.00 -9.75
CA GLY A 130 -23.98 -14.22 -9.94
C GLY A 130 -23.59 -15.00 -11.19
N SER A 131 -22.76 -14.42 -12.09
CA SER A 131 -22.28 -15.08 -13.32
C SER A 131 -20.79 -14.82 -13.60
N SER A 132 -20.25 -13.68 -13.19
CA SER A 132 -18.86 -13.29 -13.42
C SER A 132 -18.43 -12.25 -12.40
N TYR A 133 -17.12 -11.99 -12.34
CA TYR A 133 -16.58 -10.88 -11.55
C TYR A 133 -16.49 -9.60 -12.37
N THR A 134 -16.68 -8.48 -11.68
CA THR A 134 -16.36 -7.14 -12.17
C THR A 134 -15.30 -6.55 -11.25
N ASN A 135 -14.20 -6.07 -11.85
CA ASN A 135 -13.08 -5.49 -11.13
C ASN A 135 -13.13 -3.96 -11.18
N TYR A 136 -12.72 -3.32 -10.08
CA TYR A 136 -12.60 -1.87 -9.98
C TYR A 136 -11.27 -1.49 -9.34
N ILE A 137 -10.82 -0.28 -9.60
CA ILE A 137 -9.67 0.34 -8.96
C ILE A 137 -10.21 1.37 -7.97
N THR A 138 -9.78 1.31 -6.71
CA THR A 138 -10.16 2.33 -5.72
C THR A 138 -9.49 3.66 -6.06
N THR A 139 -10.06 4.76 -5.62
CA THR A 139 -9.34 6.05 -5.66
C THR A 139 -8.10 5.98 -4.74
N THR A 140 -7.02 6.68 -5.12
CA THR A 140 -5.83 6.78 -4.27
C THR A 140 -6.09 7.58 -3.01
N THR A 141 -5.42 7.23 -1.92
CA THR A 141 -5.43 8.03 -0.70
C THR A 141 -4.66 9.34 -0.91
N PRO A 142 -4.92 10.37 -0.10
CA PRO A 142 -3.94 11.43 0.10
C PRO A 142 -2.59 10.86 0.55
N SER A 143 -1.50 11.58 0.26
CA SER A 143 -0.17 11.17 0.74
C SER A 143 -0.06 11.34 2.25
N LEU A 144 0.56 10.37 2.92
CA LEU A 144 0.82 10.39 4.35
C LEU A 144 2.32 10.29 4.62
N SER A 145 2.87 11.29 5.32
CA SER A 145 4.29 11.33 5.67
C SER A 145 4.61 10.48 6.90
N LEU A 146 5.79 9.85 6.91
CA LEU A 146 6.31 9.16 8.11
C LEU A 146 6.83 10.13 9.18
N SER A 147 7.23 11.33 8.79
CA SER A 147 7.70 12.35 9.73
C SER A 147 6.52 13.15 10.27
N SER A 148 6.54 13.45 11.59
CA SER A 148 5.53 14.23 12.28
C SER A 148 5.48 15.72 11.89
N SER A 149 6.26 16.18 10.92
CA SER A 149 6.13 17.53 10.39
C SER A 149 4.94 17.58 9.45
N LEU A 150 3.91 18.32 9.84
CA LEU A 150 2.71 18.69 9.08
C LEU A 150 3.04 19.60 7.85
N LEU A 151 4.05 19.26 7.09
CA LEU A 151 4.15 19.71 5.72
C LEU A 151 3.37 18.70 4.89
N ALA A 152 2.11 19.02 4.63
CA ALA A 152 1.39 18.45 3.51
C ALA A 152 2.31 18.64 2.29
N ALA A 153 3.08 17.64 1.96
CA ALA A 153 3.74 17.59 0.69
C ALA A 153 2.59 17.57 -0.32
N THR A 154 2.38 18.70 -0.97
CA THR A 154 1.61 18.74 -2.22
C THR A 154 2.43 17.85 -3.14
N LEU A 155 2.07 16.57 -3.22
CA LEU A 155 2.61 15.73 -4.27
C LEU A 155 2.15 16.38 -5.56
N GLU A 156 3.07 16.97 -6.32
CA GLU A 156 2.84 17.08 -7.74
C GLU A 156 2.49 15.66 -8.19
N ALA A 157 1.27 15.51 -8.69
CA ALA A 157 0.87 14.25 -9.28
C ALA A 157 1.98 13.85 -10.27
N PRO A 158 2.59 12.66 -10.12
CA PRO A 158 3.62 12.24 -11.04
C PRO A 158 3.06 12.41 -12.46
N ALA A 159 3.90 12.85 -13.39
CA ALA A 159 3.47 13.12 -14.77
C ALA A 159 2.63 11.93 -15.25
N VAL A 160 1.35 12.16 -15.52
CA VAL A 160 0.38 11.14 -15.94
C VAL A 160 0.61 10.89 -17.43
N GLY A 161 1.76 10.30 -17.76
CA GLY A 161 2.10 9.88 -19.11
C GLY A 161 2.48 8.41 -19.06
N LEU A 162 1.81 7.58 -19.85
CA LEU A 162 2.31 6.26 -20.17
C LEU A 162 3.42 6.43 -21.20
N ALA A 163 4.55 5.83 -20.93
CA ALA A 163 5.57 5.59 -21.94
C ALA A 163 5.30 4.20 -22.57
N GLU A 164 5.81 3.97 -23.76
CA GLU A 164 5.74 2.70 -24.46
C GLU A 164 7.16 2.22 -24.76
N ASN A 165 7.44 0.95 -24.50
CA ASN A 165 8.75 0.36 -24.78
C ASN A 165 8.81 -0.17 -26.22
N GLU A 166 9.99 -0.65 -26.63
CA GLU A 166 10.22 -1.17 -27.99
C GLU A 166 9.37 -2.42 -28.31
N ASN A 167 8.82 -3.08 -27.29
CA ASN A 167 7.94 -4.25 -27.43
C ASN A 167 6.44 -3.86 -27.50
N GLY A 168 6.12 -2.57 -27.53
CA GLY A 168 4.75 -2.08 -27.58
C GLY A 168 4.01 -2.18 -26.24
N GLN A 169 4.71 -2.37 -25.13
CA GLN A 169 4.12 -2.40 -23.80
C GLN A 169 4.12 -1.02 -23.19
N THR A 170 2.99 -0.62 -22.62
CA THR A 170 2.89 0.59 -21.84
C THR A 170 3.56 0.40 -20.48
N TYR A 171 4.31 1.41 -19.99
CA TYR A 171 4.91 1.34 -18.67
C TYR A 171 4.80 2.66 -17.91
N GLY A 172 4.75 2.58 -16.58
CA GLY A 172 4.63 3.76 -15.73
C GLY A 172 4.26 3.46 -14.29
N SER A 173 3.85 4.52 -13.59
CA SER A 173 3.37 4.42 -12.21
C SER A 173 1.95 3.83 -12.17
N ALA A 174 1.66 3.08 -11.12
CA ALA A 174 0.32 2.59 -10.81
C ALA A 174 -0.73 3.71 -10.58
N PHE A 175 -0.30 4.95 -10.29
CA PHE A 175 -1.20 6.11 -10.23
C PHE A 175 -1.95 6.36 -11.53
N VAL A 176 -1.37 5.98 -12.67
CA VAL A 176 -2.05 6.09 -13.97
C VAL A 176 -3.33 5.30 -13.94
N GLY A 177 -3.26 4.03 -13.50
CA GLY A 177 -4.45 3.17 -13.37
C GLY A 177 -5.52 3.77 -12.46
N ALA A 178 -5.14 4.36 -11.34
CA ALA A 178 -6.08 5.00 -10.43
C ALA A 178 -6.78 6.24 -11.00
N ILE A 179 -6.18 6.90 -12.01
CA ILE A 179 -6.75 8.09 -12.66
C ILE A 179 -7.53 7.71 -13.92
N THR A 180 -7.00 6.79 -14.72
CA THR A 180 -7.57 6.44 -16.03
C THR A 180 -8.53 5.25 -15.98
N GLY A 181 -8.46 4.44 -14.91
CA GLY A 181 -9.17 3.16 -14.79
C GLY A 181 -8.44 1.98 -15.46
N GLU A 182 -7.29 2.22 -16.09
CA GLU A 182 -6.50 1.20 -16.79
C GLU A 182 -5.06 1.19 -16.31
N MET A 183 -4.61 0.03 -15.81
CA MET A 183 -3.22 -0.17 -15.39
C MET A 183 -2.31 -0.29 -16.62
N PRO A 184 -1.07 0.28 -16.59
CA PRO A 184 -0.08 0.01 -17.62
C PRO A 184 0.31 -1.48 -17.63
N ASP A 185 0.81 -1.99 -18.78
CA ASP A 185 1.30 -3.37 -18.89
C ASP A 185 2.44 -3.66 -17.90
N LEU A 186 3.30 -2.66 -17.69
CA LEU A 186 4.45 -2.71 -16.78
C LEU A 186 4.32 -1.62 -15.73
N VAL A 187 4.09 -2.01 -14.49
CA VAL A 187 3.84 -1.12 -13.35
C VAL A 187 5.12 -0.91 -12.55
N LYS A 188 5.52 0.34 -12.35
CA LYS A 188 6.71 0.70 -11.57
C LYS A 188 6.66 0.11 -10.16
N ALA A 189 7.72 -0.60 -9.75
CA ALA A 189 7.80 -1.26 -8.45
C ALA A 189 9.23 -1.27 -7.89
N VAL A 190 9.35 -1.65 -6.63
CA VAL A 190 10.62 -1.79 -5.92
C VAL A 190 10.85 -3.26 -5.58
N THR A 191 11.97 -3.81 -6.02
CA THR A 191 12.39 -5.18 -5.69
C THR A 191 12.63 -5.38 -4.19
N THR A 192 12.72 -6.63 -3.76
CA THR A 192 13.03 -6.96 -2.36
C THR A 192 14.40 -6.45 -1.91
N ASP A 193 15.35 -6.25 -2.84
CA ASP A 193 16.68 -5.67 -2.59
C ASP A 193 16.74 -4.14 -2.82
N GLY A 194 15.59 -3.49 -3.05
CA GLY A 194 15.47 -2.02 -3.11
C GLY A 194 15.72 -1.39 -4.48
N LYS A 195 15.93 -2.15 -5.54
CA LYS A 195 16.05 -1.63 -6.90
C LYS A 195 14.70 -1.25 -7.47
N VAL A 196 14.68 -0.27 -8.35
CA VAL A 196 13.47 0.11 -9.10
C VAL A 196 13.44 -0.68 -10.40
N GLY A 197 12.27 -1.18 -10.75
CA GLY A 197 11.94 -1.84 -12.00
C GLY A 197 10.44 -1.88 -12.21
N TYR A 198 9.95 -2.86 -12.95
CA TYR A 198 8.54 -2.96 -13.34
C TYR A 198 7.99 -4.36 -13.11
N LEU A 199 6.78 -4.44 -12.59
CA LEU A 199 5.99 -5.66 -12.52
C LEU A 199 5.14 -5.76 -13.78
N ASN A 200 5.07 -6.94 -14.38
CA ASN A 200 4.05 -7.20 -15.38
C ASN A 200 2.68 -7.25 -14.68
N VAL A 201 1.73 -6.47 -15.17
CA VAL A 201 0.39 -6.40 -14.57
C VAL A 201 -0.29 -7.77 -14.53
N LYS A 202 -0.02 -8.64 -15.51
CA LYS A 202 -0.58 -10.00 -15.56
C LYS A 202 -0.05 -10.90 -14.45
N ASP A 203 1.24 -10.75 -14.08
CA ASP A 203 1.83 -11.48 -12.96
C ASP A 203 1.30 -10.98 -11.61
N LEU A 204 0.97 -9.67 -11.55
CA LEU A 204 0.45 -9.04 -10.33
C LEU A 204 -1.03 -9.35 -10.08
N LEU A 205 -1.86 -9.31 -11.12
CA LEU A 205 -3.31 -9.41 -10.98
C LEU A 205 -3.85 -10.82 -11.19
N LEU A 206 -3.11 -11.67 -11.88
CA LEU A 206 -3.55 -12.98 -12.36
C LEU A 206 -4.83 -12.89 -13.21
N ASP A 207 -5.32 -14.02 -13.68
CA ASP A 207 -6.59 -14.07 -14.42
C ASP A 207 -7.77 -13.84 -13.46
N THR A 208 -8.82 -13.18 -13.97
CA THR A 208 -10.06 -13.00 -13.23
C THR A 208 -10.77 -14.35 -13.10
N PRO A 209 -11.09 -14.82 -11.87
CA PRO A 209 -11.79 -16.08 -11.68
C PRO A 209 -13.19 -16.02 -12.28
N ALA A 210 -13.71 -17.14 -12.76
CA ALA A 210 -15.06 -17.22 -13.32
C ALA A 210 -16.10 -17.47 -12.21
N THR A 211 -15.72 -18.16 -11.14
CA THR A 211 -16.63 -18.55 -10.04
C THR A 211 -16.04 -18.23 -8.66
N PRO A 212 -16.90 -18.16 -7.62
CA PRO A 212 -16.42 -17.99 -6.23
C PRO A 212 -15.48 -19.10 -5.75
N GLU A 213 -15.66 -20.33 -6.20
CA GLU A 213 -14.79 -21.46 -5.88
C GLU A 213 -13.40 -21.28 -6.49
N GLU A 214 -13.32 -20.82 -7.74
CA GLU A 214 -12.06 -20.48 -8.40
C GLU A 214 -11.38 -19.30 -7.71
N ALA A 215 -12.13 -18.31 -7.25
CA ALA A 215 -11.61 -17.16 -6.53
C ALA A 215 -10.91 -17.58 -5.21
N ILE A 216 -11.49 -18.49 -4.45
CA ILE A 216 -10.87 -19.04 -3.25
C ILE A 216 -9.64 -19.87 -3.60
N ALA A 217 -9.70 -20.71 -4.65
CA ALA A 217 -8.56 -21.49 -5.11
C ALA A 217 -7.40 -20.59 -5.59
N LEU A 218 -7.70 -19.48 -6.29
CA LEU A 218 -6.72 -18.49 -6.76
C LEU A 218 -6.03 -17.80 -5.57
N SER A 219 -6.77 -17.46 -4.50
CA SER A 219 -6.17 -16.92 -3.28
C SER A 219 -5.14 -17.88 -2.68
N ALA A 220 -5.46 -19.17 -2.57
CA ALA A 220 -4.55 -20.19 -2.07
C ALA A 220 -3.34 -20.39 -3.00
N TYR A 221 -3.55 -20.37 -4.32
CA TYR A 221 -2.46 -20.43 -5.31
C TYR A 221 -1.50 -19.26 -5.16
N SER A 222 -1.99 -18.05 -5.00
CA SER A 222 -1.18 -16.84 -4.83
C SER A 222 -0.38 -16.86 -3.53
N GLU A 223 -0.90 -17.49 -2.47
CA GLU A 223 -0.14 -17.71 -1.22
C GLU A 223 1.09 -18.58 -1.46
N ALA A 224 0.95 -19.65 -2.22
CA ALA A 224 2.03 -20.57 -2.54
C ALA A 224 3.05 -19.96 -3.53
N ASN A 225 2.61 -19.01 -4.41
CA ASN A 225 3.41 -18.40 -5.47
C ASN A 225 3.58 -16.89 -5.26
N SER A 226 4.02 -16.50 -4.09
CA SER A 226 4.08 -15.10 -3.66
C SER A 226 5.29 -14.31 -4.17
N VAL A 227 6.18 -14.89 -4.94
CA VAL A 227 7.36 -14.21 -5.50
C VAL A 227 7.22 -14.09 -7.01
N ILE A 228 7.19 -12.85 -7.51
CA ILE A 228 7.05 -12.55 -8.93
C ILE A 228 8.28 -11.78 -9.45
N PRO A 229 8.66 -11.92 -10.72
CA PRO A 229 9.81 -11.23 -11.28
C PRO A 229 9.55 -9.72 -11.42
N VAL A 230 10.61 -8.94 -11.28
CA VAL A 230 10.64 -7.51 -11.61
C VAL A 230 11.55 -7.34 -12.82
N TYR A 231 11.06 -6.62 -13.82
CA TYR A 231 11.71 -6.42 -15.10
C TYR A 231 12.31 -5.03 -15.23
N ALA A 232 13.24 -4.86 -16.17
CA ALA A 232 13.62 -3.57 -16.70
C ALA A 232 12.47 -2.99 -17.55
N GLU A 233 12.63 -1.78 -18.08
CA GLU A 233 11.62 -1.13 -18.95
C GLU A 233 11.30 -1.92 -20.22
N ASP A 234 12.23 -2.79 -20.66
CA ASP A 234 12.02 -3.67 -21.82
C ASP A 234 10.97 -4.76 -21.59
N GLY A 235 10.54 -4.98 -20.33
CA GLY A 235 9.56 -5.99 -19.93
C GLY A 235 10.04 -7.45 -20.07
N THR A 236 11.32 -7.66 -20.33
CA THR A 236 11.92 -9.00 -20.57
C THR A 236 13.13 -9.28 -19.69
N THR A 237 13.97 -8.28 -19.45
CA THR A 237 15.18 -8.41 -18.61
C THR A 237 14.80 -8.40 -17.13
N VAL A 238 14.96 -9.52 -16.42
CA VAL A 238 14.71 -9.62 -14.98
C VAL A 238 15.81 -8.88 -14.21
N VAL A 239 15.42 -7.90 -13.39
CA VAL A 239 16.31 -7.08 -12.54
C VAL A 239 16.25 -7.45 -11.06
N GLY A 240 15.26 -8.24 -10.66
CA GLY A 240 15.05 -8.69 -9.29
C GLY A 240 13.72 -9.40 -9.10
N ALA A 241 13.28 -9.49 -7.84
CA ALA A 241 12.03 -10.13 -7.46
C ALA A 241 11.21 -9.20 -6.56
N PHE A 242 9.90 -9.36 -6.61
CA PHE A 242 8.93 -8.72 -5.74
C PHE A 242 8.19 -9.80 -4.95
N LYS A 243 8.00 -9.58 -3.66
CA LYS A 243 7.25 -10.50 -2.80
C LYS A 243 5.87 -9.95 -2.50
N LEU A 244 4.84 -10.68 -2.92
CA LEU A 244 3.46 -10.42 -2.53
C LEU A 244 3.23 -10.78 -1.06
N VAL A 245 2.41 -10.01 -0.38
CA VAL A 245 2.00 -10.29 1.00
C VAL A 245 0.93 -11.37 0.99
N THR A 246 1.15 -12.40 1.77
CA THR A 246 0.28 -13.58 1.81
C THR A 246 -0.45 -13.77 3.14
N ASN A 247 0.04 -13.16 4.22
CA ASN A 247 -0.57 -13.27 5.54
C ASN A 247 -1.65 -12.20 5.70
N VAL A 248 -2.89 -12.64 5.93
CA VAL A 248 -4.01 -11.81 6.39
C VAL A 248 -4.28 -12.25 7.83
N GLU A 249 -4.06 -11.34 8.77
CA GLU A 249 -4.54 -11.52 10.15
C GLU A 249 -6.05 -11.28 10.22
#